data_8bb7837dcdee58b4320803bb93cf98cb
#
_entry.id   8bb7837dcdee58b4320803bb93cf98cb
#
_cell.length_a   1.000
_cell.length_b   1.000
_cell.length_c   1.000
_cell.angle_alpha   90.00
_cell.angle_beta   90.00
_cell.angle_gamma   90.00
#
_symmetry.space_group_name_H-M   'P 1'
#
loop_
_entity.id
_entity.type
_entity.pdbx_description
1 polymer ?
#
loop_
_entity_poly.entity_id
_entity_poly.type
_entity_poly.pdbx_seq_one_letter_code
_entity_poly.pdbx_strand_id
1 'polypeptide(L)'
;LIQKKFLIPLVLFLVLVVFLGVGLRRDPKEIPSPLINTAAPDFELPTLKGEGNFSPKAYLGRVWLFNVWATWCVSCREEHPVLVAFAKREGVPIVGLSYKEIQPSDEDKGPMSLESKLSLARARSFEWLKKHGDPYQLSVLDLDGRVGINYGVYGVPETYLIDTKGFIRYKHIGPVTPEVLAQEVMPLVHELQKEASTNSWPNTSRNAELAPSTPQSFAPSYALK
;
A
#
# COMPACT_ATOMS: atom_id res chain seq x y z
N LEU A 1 50.17 12.00 37.67
CA LEU A 1 49.90 10.54 37.72
C LEU A 1 48.39 10.34 37.78
N ILE A 2 47.77 10.05 36.66
CA ILE A 2 46.32 9.72 36.59
C ILE A 2 46.10 8.43 37.39
N GLN A 3 45.38 8.52 38.49
CA GLN A 3 45.11 7.35 39.34
C GLN A 3 44.33 6.33 38.54
N LYS A 4 44.78 5.07 38.53
CA LYS A 4 44.15 3.93 37.81
C LYS A 4 42.64 3.81 38.04
N LYS A 5 42.14 4.27 39.21
CA LYS A 5 40.71 4.29 39.53
C LYS A 5 39.84 5.19 38.66
N PHE A 6 40.42 6.21 37.98
CA PHE A 6 39.71 7.07 37.04
C PHE A 6 39.90 6.61 35.59
N LEU A 7 40.94 5.82 35.30
CA LEU A 7 41.19 5.33 33.96
C LEU A 7 40.19 4.27 33.50
N ILE A 8 39.77 3.38 34.42
CA ILE A 8 38.83 2.30 34.14
C ILE A 8 37.44 2.86 33.70
N PRO A 9 36.81 3.77 34.47
CA PRO A 9 35.49 4.33 34.05
C PRO A 9 35.64 5.17 32.78
N LEU A 10 36.75 5.85 32.55
CA LEU A 10 36.96 6.60 31.31
C LEU A 10 37.03 5.69 30.08
N VAL A 11 37.80 4.58 30.18
CA VAL A 11 37.91 3.60 29.09
C VAL A 11 36.54 2.98 28.83
N LEU A 12 35.80 2.62 29.86
CA LEU A 12 34.46 2.02 29.73
C LEU A 12 33.47 3.00 29.09
N PHE A 13 33.55 4.27 29.43
CA PHE A 13 32.75 5.33 28.79
C PHE A 13 33.12 5.50 27.30
N LEU A 14 34.41 5.51 26.95
CA LEU A 14 34.84 5.61 25.56
C LEU A 14 34.36 4.41 24.73
N VAL A 15 34.47 3.19 25.28
CA VAL A 15 33.93 1.98 24.64
C VAL A 15 32.44 2.09 24.41
N LEU A 16 31.69 2.57 25.42
CA LEU A 16 30.23 2.78 25.29
C LEU A 16 29.91 3.81 24.20
N VAL A 17 30.64 4.93 24.14
CA VAL A 17 30.46 5.97 23.11
C VAL A 17 30.71 5.43 21.70
N VAL A 18 31.79 4.64 21.55
CA VAL A 18 32.09 3.99 20.26
C VAL A 18 30.98 2.99 19.89
N PHE A 19 30.55 2.16 20.84
CA PHE A 19 29.48 1.19 20.61
C PHE A 19 28.15 1.87 20.21
N LEU A 20 27.76 2.94 20.91
CA LEU A 20 26.60 3.75 20.57
C LEU A 20 26.76 4.43 19.21
N GLY A 21 27.95 4.98 18.91
CA GLY A 21 28.24 5.62 17.63
C GLY A 21 28.14 4.66 16.44
N VAL A 22 28.56 3.40 16.62
CA VAL A 22 28.40 2.35 15.61
C VAL A 22 26.94 1.91 15.51
N GLY A 23 26.25 1.77 16.66
CA GLY A 23 24.82 1.39 16.69
C GLY A 23 23.92 2.43 16.02
N LEU A 24 24.16 3.72 16.24
CA LEU A 24 23.40 4.82 15.66
C LEU A 24 23.65 5.00 14.13
N ARG A 25 24.71 4.45 13.59
CA ARG A 25 24.96 4.45 12.14
C ARG A 25 24.21 3.35 11.40
N ARG A 26 23.66 2.37 12.10
CA ARG A 26 22.81 1.35 11.47
C ARG A 26 21.43 1.95 11.23
N ASP A 27 21.01 1.98 9.97
CA ASP A 27 19.66 2.42 9.61
C ASP A 27 18.64 1.38 10.11
N PRO A 28 17.73 1.74 11.04
CA PRO A 28 16.71 0.82 11.52
C PRO A 28 15.69 0.42 10.44
N LYS A 29 15.76 1.03 9.25
CA LYS A 29 14.88 0.71 8.12
C LYS A 29 15.25 -0.59 7.40
N GLU A 30 16.42 -1.18 7.69
CA GLU A 30 16.88 -2.42 7.04
C GLU A 30 16.24 -3.70 7.59
N ILE A 31 15.31 -3.65 8.53
CA ILE A 31 14.61 -4.85 8.97
C ILE A 31 13.54 -5.18 7.92
N PRO A 32 13.71 -6.27 7.12
CA PRO A 32 12.72 -6.65 6.14
C PRO A 32 11.37 -6.86 6.83
N SER A 33 10.33 -6.23 6.33
CA SER A 33 8.98 -6.46 6.86
C SER A 33 8.61 -7.95 6.70
N PRO A 34 8.12 -8.61 7.74
CA PRO A 34 7.68 -10.01 7.64
C PRO A 34 6.52 -10.19 6.64
N LEU A 35 5.93 -9.11 6.19
CA LEU A 35 4.84 -9.12 5.19
C LEU A 35 5.34 -9.18 3.74
N ILE A 36 6.64 -9.00 3.49
CA ILE A 36 7.18 -9.11 2.12
C ILE A 36 7.00 -10.55 1.62
N ASN A 37 6.49 -10.68 0.39
CA ASN A 37 6.12 -11.92 -0.27
C ASN A 37 5.00 -12.72 0.45
N THR A 38 4.20 -12.07 1.28
CA THR A 38 2.98 -12.61 1.84
C THR A 38 1.75 -11.96 1.22
N ALA A 39 0.60 -12.63 1.29
CA ALA A 39 -0.66 -12.04 0.85
C ALA A 39 -0.97 -10.77 1.66
N ALA A 40 -1.33 -9.71 0.96
CA ALA A 40 -1.78 -8.47 1.60
C ALA A 40 -3.01 -8.77 2.48
N PRO A 41 -3.02 -8.30 3.73
CA PRO A 41 -4.16 -8.49 4.61
C PRO A 41 -5.46 -7.99 3.95
N ASP A 42 -6.47 -8.84 3.95
CA ASP A 42 -7.78 -8.46 3.41
C ASP A 42 -8.50 -7.50 4.35
N PHE A 43 -9.26 -6.59 3.77
CA PHE A 43 -10.09 -5.66 4.52
C PHE A 43 -11.27 -5.18 3.68
N GLU A 44 -12.25 -4.61 4.35
CA GLU A 44 -13.36 -3.91 3.72
C GLU A 44 -13.59 -2.59 4.47
N LEU A 45 -13.32 -1.48 3.79
CA LEU A 45 -13.41 -0.13 4.37
C LEU A 45 -14.26 0.79 3.50
N PRO A 46 -14.96 1.76 4.13
CA PRO A 46 -15.71 2.77 3.40
C PRO A 46 -14.77 3.65 2.58
N THR A 47 -15.18 3.91 1.34
CA THR A 47 -14.45 4.83 0.46
C THR A 47 -14.61 6.27 0.93
N LEU A 48 -13.61 7.09 0.67
CA LEU A 48 -13.63 8.51 0.98
C LEU A 48 -14.81 9.21 0.28
N LYS A 49 -15.07 8.88 -0.97
CA LYS A 49 -16.18 9.47 -1.76
C LYS A 49 -17.57 8.99 -1.35
N GLY A 50 -17.66 7.98 -0.49
CA GLY A 50 -18.96 7.45 -0.04
C GLY A 50 -19.63 6.51 -1.05
N GLU A 51 -18.91 6.04 -2.05
CA GLU A 51 -19.39 5.15 -3.13
C GLU A 51 -19.34 3.66 -2.71
N GLY A 52 -19.65 3.35 -1.45
CA GLY A 52 -19.61 2.00 -0.90
C GLY A 52 -18.29 1.67 -0.21
N ASN A 53 -17.98 0.38 -0.11
CA ASN A 53 -16.77 -0.14 0.50
C ASN A 53 -15.78 -0.62 -0.57
N PHE A 54 -14.51 -0.63 -0.21
CA PHE A 54 -13.43 -1.16 -1.02
C PHE A 54 -12.73 -2.31 -0.30
N SER A 55 -12.38 -3.34 -1.08
CA SER A 55 -11.49 -4.43 -0.66
C SER A 55 -10.34 -4.59 -1.67
N PRO A 56 -9.13 -4.97 -1.21
CA PRO A 56 -7.98 -5.26 -2.08
C PRO A 56 -8.26 -6.26 -3.20
N LYS A 57 -9.24 -7.14 -3.01
CA LYS A 57 -9.68 -8.11 -4.03
C LYS A 57 -10.14 -7.46 -5.33
N ALA A 58 -10.65 -6.23 -5.29
CA ALA A 58 -11.02 -5.47 -6.48
C ALA A 58 -9.84 -5.07 -7.37
N TYR A 59 -8.61 -5.19 -6.84
CA TYR A 59 -7.37 -4.86 -7.56
C TYR A 59 -6.55 -6.10 -7.95
N LEU A 60 -7.07 -7.31 -7.75
CA LEU A 60 -6.45 -8.51 -8.31
C LEU A 60 -6.31 -8.39 -9.84
N GLY A 61 -5.19 -8.86 -10.38
CA GLY A 61 -4.83 -8.70 -11.78
C GLY A 61 -4.08 -7.39 -12.09
N ARG A 62 -3.88 -6.50 -11.12
CA ARG A 62 -3.18 -5.21 -11.29
C ARG A 62 -2.02 -5.11 -10.32
N VAL A 63 -0.94 -4.45 -10.77
CA VAL A 63 0.13 -3.96 -9.87
C VAL A 63 -0.28 -2.57 -9.38
N TRP A 64 -0.24 -2.33 -8.08
CA TRP A 64 -0.70 -1.08 -7.49
C TRP A 64 0.07 -0.71 -6.23
N LEU A 65 0.02 0.57 -5.87
CA LEU A 65 0.57 1.09 -4.63
C LEU A 65 -0.53 1.28 -3.60
N PHE A 66 -0.23 0.91 -2.37
CA PHE A 66 -1.04 1.18 -1.19
C PHE A 66 -0.27 2.14 -0.28
N ASN A 67 -0.74 3.38 -0.18
CA ASN A 67 -0.09 4.42 0.61
C ASN A 67 -0.92 4.75 1.84
N VAL A 68 -0.31 4.65 3.01
CA VAL A 68 -0.91 4.97 4.30
C VAL A 68 -0.57 6.40 4.66
N TRP A 69 -1.57 7.23 4.81
CA TRP A 69 -1.41 8.66 5.02
C TRP A 69 -2.44 9.23 6.00
N ALA A 70 -2.25 10.48 6.44
CA ALA A 70 -3.22 11.19 7.26
C ALA A 70 -3.09 12.71 7.07
N THR A 71 -4.18 13.45 7.32
CA THR A 71 -4.17 14.92 7.20
C THR A 71 -3.31 15.60 8.27
N TRP A 72 -3.21 15.00 9.44
CA TRP A 72 -2.39 15.46 10.58
C TRP A 72 -0.90 15.12 10.45
N CYS A 73 -0.51 14.33 9.46
CA CYS A 73 0.86 13.84 9.28
C CYS A 73 1.70 14.88 8.50
N VAL A 74 2.75 15.39 9.12
CA VAL A 74 3.66 16.39 8.51
C VAL A 74 4.47 15.75 7.38
N SER A 75 5.06 14.56 7.60
CA SER A 75 5.88 13.85 6.60
C SER A 75 5.04 13.40 5.39
N CYS A 76 3.74 13.13 5.58
CA CYS A 76 2.84 12.84 4.46
C CYS A 76 2.67 14.05 3.54
N ARG A 77 2.73 15.27 4.09
CA ARG A 77 2.69 16.50 3.29
C ARG A 77 3.97 16.68 2.46
N GLU A 78 5.10 16.22 2.98
CA GLU A 78 6.39 16.30 2.29
C GLU A 78 6.43 15.35 1.08
N GLU A 79 5.93 14.13 1.20
CA GLU A 79 5.90 13.17 0.08
C GLU A 79 4.81 13.46 -0.97
N HIS A 80 3.74 14.13 -0.57
CA HIS A 80 2.52 14.25 -1.37
C HIS A 80 2.72 14.82 -2.78
N PRO A 81 3.52 15.90 -2.99
CA PRO A 81 3.83 16.39 -4.33
C PRO A 81 4.50 15.34 -5.22
N VAL A 82 5.32 14.46 -4.62
CA VAL A 82 6.01 13.37 -5.32
C VAL A 82 4.99 12.32 -5.79
N LEU A 83 4.06 11.93 -4.93
CA LEU A 83 2.97 11.01 -5.29
C LEU A 83 2.05 11.61 -6.37
N VAL A 84 1.70 12.90 -6.28
CA VAL A 84 0.88 13.59 -7.30
C VAL A 84 1.59 13.60 -8.67
N ALA A 85 2.90 13.88 -8.69
CA ALA A 85 3.68 13.84 -9.92
C ALA A 85 3.79 12.41 -10.48
N PHE A 86 4.01 11.42 -9.60
CA PHE A 86 4.08 10.00 -9.95
C PHE A 86 2.77 9.49 -10.56
N ALA A 87 1.63 9.74 -9.91
CA ALA A 87 0.32 9.29 -10.38
C ALA A 87 -0.01 9.83 -11.79
N LYS A 88 0.42 11.07 -12.09
CA LYS A 88 0.22 11.69 -13.41
C LYS A 88 1.10 11.09 -14.51
N ARG A 89 2.31 10.63 -14.16
CA ARG A 89 3.33 10.21 -15.13
C ARG A 89 3.29 8.71 -15.39
N GLU A 90 3.20 7.89 -14.34
CA GLU A 90 3.50 6.46 -14.45
C GLU A 90 2.25 5.58 -14.66
N GLY A 91 1.05 6.11 -14.39
CA GLY A 91 -0.20 5.36 -14.58
C GLY A 91 -0.38 4.15 -13.65
N VAL A 92 0.48 4.00 -12.64
CA VAL A 92 0.34 2.95 -11.60
C VAL A 92 -0.73 3.40 -10.61
N PRO A 93 -1.79 2.60 -10.39
CA PRO A 93 -2.84 2.96 -9.45
C PRO A 93 -2.29 3.12 -8.03
N ILE A 94 -2.71 4.18 -7.34
CA ILE A 94 -2.42 4.39 -5.92
C ILE A 94 -3.73 4.36 -5.16
N VAL A 95 -3.84 3.48 -4.14
CA VAL A 95 -4.93 3.47 -3.18
C VAL A 95 -4.44 4.10 -1.89
N GLY A 96 -5.14 5.12 -1.41
CA GLY A 96 -4.82 5.80 -0.16
C GLY A 96 -5.58 5.19 1.02
N LEU A 97 -4.87 4.88 2.11
CA LEU A 97 -5.47 4.57 3.41
C LEU A 97 -5.39 5.82 4.29
N SER A 98 -6.51 6.52 4.46
CA SER A 98 -6.63 7.62 5.41
C SER A 98 -6.68 7.04 6.83
N TYR A 99 -5.58 7.21 7.56
CA TYR A 99 -5.31 6.50 8.82
C TYR A 99 -5.61 7.36 10.03
N LYS A 100 -6.54 6.91 10.87
CA LYS A 100 -6.88 7.53 12.16
C LYS A 100 -7.11 9.04 12.07
N GLU A 101 -8.00 9.46 11.18
CA GLU A 101 -8.34 10.89 11.03
C GLU A 101 -9.06 11.48 12.24
N ILE A 102 -9.69 10.63 13.06
CA ILE A 102 -10.33 11.07 14.30
C ILE A 102 -9.29 11.03 15.41
N GLN A 103 -9.02 12.21 15.97
CA GLN A 103 -8.05 12.38 17.04
C GLN A 103 -8.77 12.35 18.41
N PRO A 104 -8.07 12.01 19.51
CA PRO A 104 -8.67 12.03 20.84
C PRO A 104 -9.35 13.37 21.19
N SER A 105 -8.77 14.47 20.77
CA SER A 105 -9.33 15.82 20.97
C SER A 105 -10.69 16.05 20.30
N ASP A 106 -11.03 15.27 19.27
CA ASP A 106 -12.35 15.38 18.63
C ASP A 106 -13.47 14.83 19.52
N GLU A 107 -13.12 13.97 20.46
CA GLU A 107 -14.02 13.32 21.40
C GLU A 107 -14.01 13.96 22.81
N ASP A 108 -13.30 15.07 23.01
CA ASP A 108 -13.24 15.79 24.30
C ASP A 108 -14.63 16.22 24.82
N LYS A 109 -15.60 16.43 23.93
CA LYS A 109 -17.00 16.78 24.26
C LYS A 109 -17.91 15.55 24.41
N GLY A 110 -17.37 14.36 24.33
CA GLY A 110 -18.08 13.09 24.42
C GLY A 110 -17.90 12.22 23.18
N PRO A 111 -18.29 10.92 23.27
CA PRO A 111 -18.08 9.96 22.20
C PRO A 111 -18.89 10.33 20.95
N MET A 112 -18.26 10.25 19.78
CA MET A 112 -18.87 10.49 18.49
C MET A 112 -19.53 9.21 17.95
N SER A 113 -20.68 9.36 17.28
CA SER A 113 -21.25 8.27 16.48
C SER A 113 -20.36 7.93 15.29
N LEU A 114 -20.47 6.69 14.77
CA LEU A 114 -19.72 6.26 13.58
C LEU A 114 -19.98 7.18 12.38
N GLU A 115 -21.22 7.58 12.17
CA GLU A 115 -21.61 8.49 11.09
C GLU A 115 -20.92 9.86 11.22
N SER A 116 -20.91 10.41 12.43
CA SER A 116 -20.18 11.68 12.71
C SER A 116 -18.68 11.55 12.46
N LYS A 117 -18.08 10.43 12.87
CA LYS A 117 -16.65 10.15 12.61
C LYS A 117 -16.36 10.06 11.11
N LEU A 118 -17.17 9.32 10.36
CA LEU A 118 -17.04 9.20 8.91
C LEU A 118 -17.19 10.55 8.21
N SER A 119 -18.19 11.34 8.60
CA SER A 119 -18.43 12.68 8.04
C SER A 119 -17.24 13.60 8.28
N LEU A 120 -16.73 13.64 9.51
CA LEU A 120 -15.58 14.47 9.87
C LEU A 120 -14.30 14.04 9.14
N ALA A 121 -14.02 12.72 9.10
CA ALA A 121 -12.86 12.19 8.40
C ALA A 121 -12.92 12.50 6.90
N ARG A 122 -14.09 12.34 6.28
CA ARG A 122 -14.30 12.71 4.88
C ARG A 122 -14.04 14.19 4.64
N ALA A 123 -14.64 15.06 5.43
CA ALA A 123 -14.48 16.50 5.29
C ALA A 123 -13.00 16.91 5.37
N ARG A 124 -12.25 16.43 6.37
CA ARG A 124 -10.82 16.70 6.53
C ARG A 124 -9.99 16.21 5.35
N SER A 125 -10.21 14.94 4.97
CA SER A 125 -9.46 14.33 3.87
C SER A 125 -9.74 15.02 2.54
N PHE A 126 -11.00 15.37 2.24
CA PHE A 126 -11.35 16.10 1.02
C PHE A 126 -10.74 17.49 0.98
N GLU A 127 -10.84 18.27 2.04
CA GLU A 127 -10.22 19.60 2.13
C GLU A 127 -8.71 19.51 1.91
N TRP A 128 -8.07 18.51 2.53
CA TRP A 128 -6.65 18.31 2.43
C TRP A 128 -6.22 17.94 0.99
N LEU A 129 -6.89 16.94 0.37
CA LEU A 129 -6.62 16.53 -1.01
C LEU A 129 -6.93 17.65 -2.01
N LYS A 130 -8.00 18.42 -1.81
CA LYS A 130 -8.31 19.59 -2.63
C LYS A 130 -7.20 20.62 -2.61
N LYS A 131 -6.58 20.84 -1.44
CA LYS A 131 -5.51 21.82 -1.25
C LYS A 131 -4.18 21.34 -1.82
N HIS A 132 -3.86 20.06 -1.68
CA HIS A 132 -2.53 19.51 -1.98
C HIS A 132 -2.48 18.70 -3.28
N GLY A 133 -3.62 18.46 -3.93
CA GLY A 133 -3.80 17.56 -5.06
C GLY A 133 -4.21 16.15 -4.61
N ASP A 134 -4.81 15.35 -5.49
CA ASP A 134 -5.22 13.97 -5.21
C ASP A 134 -4.45 13.00 -6.11
N PRO A 135 -3.47 12.24 -5.56
CA PRO A 135 -2.73 11.22 -6.29
C PRO A 135 -3.48 9.88 -6.34
N TYR A 136 -4.53 9.72 -5.54
CA TYR A 136 -5.17 8.44 -5.31
C TYR A 136 -6.26 8.16 -6.35
N GLN A 137 -6.26 6.97 -6.92
CA GLN A 137 -7.38 6.49 -7.71
C GLN A 137 -8.62 6.35 -6.84
N LEU A 138 -8.43 5.91 -5.59
CA LEU A 138 -9.41 5.96 -4.52
C LEU A 138 -8.70 6.03 -3.16
N SER A 139 -9.42 6.56 -2.16
CA SER A 139 -8.99 6.50 -0.76
C SER A 139 -10.05 5.84 0.09
N VAL A 140 -9.62 5.13 1.13
CA VAL A 140 -10.47 4.47 2.13
C VAL A 140 -10.17 5.01 3.52
N LEU A 141 -11.12 4.87 4.45
CA LEU A 141 -11.06 5.44 5.79
C LEU A 141 -10.85 4.34 6.83
N ASP A 142 -9.67 4.29 7.43
CA ASP A 142 -9.31 3.40 8.55
C ASP A 142 -9.41 4.19 9.87
N LEU A 143 -10.64 4.35 10.36
CA LEU A 143 -10.92 5.22 11.52
C LEU A 143 -10.30 4.70 12.82
N ASP A 144 -10.32 3.38 13.02
CA ASP A 144 -9.79 2.73 14.23
C ASP A 144 -8.34 2.25 14.06
N GLY A 145 -7.81 2.32 12.86
CA GLY A 145 -6.42 1.95 12.54
C GLY A 145 -6.16 0.45 12.46
N ARG A 146 -7.20 -0.39 12.42
CA ARG A 146 -7.03 -1.85 12.38
C ARG A 146 -6.37 -2.33 11.11
N VAL A 147 -6.72 -1.74 9.98
CA VAL A 147 -6.10 -2.11 8.71
C VAL A 147 -4.62 -1.74 8.72
N GLY A 148 -4.27 -0.53 9.17
CA GLY A 148 -2.87 -0.15 9.35
C GLY A 148 -2.11 -1.12 10.27
N ILE A 149 -2.71 -1.55 11.39
CA ILE A 149 -2.10 -2.55 12.30
C ILE A 149 -1.87 -3.88 11.58
N ASN A 150 -2.83 -4.38 10.81
CA ASN A 150 -2.71 -5.64 10.07
C ASN A 150 -1.61 -5.57 8.99
N TYR A 151 -1.40 -4.40 8.39
CA TYR A 151 -0.30 -4.14 7.45
C TYR A 151 1.03 -3.86 8.17
N GLY A 152 1.06 -3.92 9.50
CA GLY A 152 2.27 -3.65 10.29
C GLY A 152 2.76 -2.21 10.12
N VAL A 153 1.84 -1.25 10.08
CA VAL A 153 2.16 0.19 10.02
C VAL A 153 2.75 0.62 11.35
N TYR A 154 3.98 1.08 11.32
CA TYR A 154 4.67 1.64 12.50
C TYR A 154 4.36 3.12 12.68
N GLY A 155 4.13 3.82 11.57
CA GLY A 155 3.83 5.24 11.52
C GLY A 155 3.44 5.65 10.11
N VAL A 156 3.02 6.89 9.94
CA VAL A 156 2.66 7.43 8.63
C VAL A 156 3.72 8.47 8.18
N PRO A 157 4.07 8.48 6.88
CA PRO A 157 3.55 7.66 5.81
C PRO A 157 4.26 6.31 5.67
N GLU A 158 3.58 5.34 5.07
CA GLU A 158 4.16 4.09 4.58
C GLU A 158 3.57 3.73 3.22
N THR A 159 4.38 3.16 2.34
CA THR A 159 3.95 2.79 0.99
C THR A 159 4.27 1.34 0.70
N TYR A 160 3.30 0.60 0.17
CA TYR A 160 3.43 -0.80 -0.20
C TYR A 160 3.23 -0.96 -1.71
N LEU A 161 4.02 -1.83 -2.34
CA LEU A 161 3.78 -2.30 -3.70
C LEU A 161 3.13 -3.68 -3.63
N ILE A 162 1.97 -3.82 -4.26
CA ILE A 162 1.18 -5.06 -4.27
C ILE A 162 1.09 -5.56 -5.71
N ASP A 163 1.36 -6.85 -5.90
CA ASP A 163 1.36 -7.50 -7.20
C ASP A 163 -0.05 -7.91 -7.67
N THR A 164 -0.12 -8.46 -8.88
CA THR A 164 -1.36 -8.91 -9.52
C THR A 164 -2.05 -10.06 -8.79
N LYS A 165 -1.34 -10.78 -7.93
CA LYS A 165 -1.87 -11.87 -7.11
C LYS A 165 -2.29 -11.42 -5.71
N GLY A 166 -2.06 -10.13 -5.39
CA GLY A 166 -2.36 -9.55 -4.08
C GLY A 166 -1.26 -9.78 -3.04
N PHE A 167 0.00 -10.07 -3.46
CA PHE A 167 1.12 -10.20 -2.53
C PHE A 167 1.86 -8.88 -2.37
N ILE A 168 2.28 -8.56 -1.14
CA ILE A 168 3.14 -7.41 -0.85
C ILE A 168 4.55 -7.74 -1.34
N ARG A 169 5.06 -6.97 -2.30
CA ARG A 169 6.38 -7.18 -2.90
C ARG A 169 7.43 -6.18 -2.42
N TYR A 170 6.99 -5.05 -1.92
CA TYR A 170 7.86 -4.00 -1.38
C TYR A 170 7.13 -3.19 -0.31
N LYS A 171 7.88 -2.69 0.67
CA LYS A 171 7.41 -1.78 1.71
C LYS A 171 8.43 -0.68 1.91
N HIS A 172 7.98 0.57 1.83
CA HIS A 172 8.76 1.74 2.20
C HIS A 172 8.21 2.37 3.48
N ILE A 173 9.09 2.67 4.44
CA ILE A 173 8.73 3.33 5.70
C ILE A 173 9.24 4.77 5.65
N GLY A 174 8.34 5.70 5.89
CA GLY A 174 8.58 7.14 5.79
C GLY A 174 8.23 7.72 4.42
N PRO A 175 8.53 9.01 4.19
CA PRO A 175 8.15 9.70 2.97
C PRO A 175 8.91 9.16 1.75
N VAL A 176 8.17 8.81 0.70
CA VAL A 176 8.77 8.42 -0.58
C VAL A 176 9.38 9.64 -1.28
N THR A 177 10.56 9.43 -1.86
CA THR A 177 11.25 10.44 -2.68
C THR A 177 11.21 10.07 -4.15
N PRO A 178 11.49 11.01 -5.08
CA PRO A 178 11.62 10.68 -6.49
C PRO A 178 12.64 9.58 -6.76
N GLU A 179 13.73 9.55 -6.00
CA GLU A 179 14.81 8.56 -6.12
C GLU A 179 14.31 7.17 -5.71
N VAL A 180 13.60 7.04 -4.58
CA VAL A 180 13.00 5.79 -4.11
C VAL A 180 12.02 5.25 -5.16
N LEU A 181 11.15 6.12 -5.69
CA LEU A 181 10.21 5.70 -6.73
C LEU A 181 10.92 5.23 -8.00
N ALA A 182 11.97 5.95 -8.45
CA ALA A 182 12.66 5.64 -9.68
C ALA A 182 13.61 4.43 -9.56
N GLN A 183 14.28 4.26 -8.41
CA GLN A 183 15.35 3.26 -8.26
C GLN A 183 14.86 1.96 -7.60
N GLU A 184 13.81 2.01 -6.78
CA GLU A 184 13.34 0.86 -6.02
C GLU A 184 11.95 0.40 -6.47
N VAL A 185 10.99 1.33 -6.60
CA VAL A 185 9.59 0.97 -6.90
C VAL A 185 9.39 0.65 -8.39
N MET A 186 9.82 1.53 -9.29
CA MET A 186 9.52 1.37 -10.72
C MET A 186 10.17 0.14 -11.36
N PRO A 187 11.42 -0.26 -11.04
CA PRO A 187 11.98 -1.51 -11.53
C PRO A 187 11.13 -2.73 -11.15
N LEU A 188 10.66 -2.79 -9.89
CA LEU A 188 9.77 -3.86 -9.44
C LEU A 188 8.40 -3.81 -10.12
N VAL A 189 7.83 -2.62 -10.33
CA VAL A 189 6.56 -2.46 -11.08
C VAL A 189 6.69 -3.07 -12.47
N HIS A 190 7.75 -2.72 -13.21
CA HIS A 190 7.97 -3.23 -14.57
C HIS A 190 8.16 -4.76 -14.58
N GLU A 191 8.91 -5.30 -13.63
CA GLU A 191 9.10 -6.76 -13.46
C GLU A 191 7.76 -7.47 -13.24
N LEU A 192 6.96 -7.00 -12.28
CA LEU A 192 5.67 -7.58 -11.92
C LEU A 192 4.63 -7.47 -13.05
N GLN A 193 4.64 -6.38 -13.81
CA GLN A 193 3.78 -6.20 -14.97
C GLN A 193 4.18 -7.15 -16.11
N LYS A 194 5.49 -7.38 -16.32
CA LYS A 194 6.00 -8.35 -17.30
C LYS A 194 5.63 -9.77 -16.90
N GLU A 195 5.78 -10.16 -15.64
CA GLU A 195 5.34 -11.47 -15.12
C GLU A 195 3.85 -11.70 -15.36
N ALA A 196 3.01 -10.68 -15.13
CA ALA A 196 1.58 -10.76 -15.36
C ALA A 196 1.25 -11.01 -16.85
N SER A 197 1.94 -10.34 -17.76
CA SER A 197 1.72 -10.49 -19.20
C SER A 197 2.16 -11.87 -19.73
N THR A 198 3.24 -12.43 -19.18
CA THR A 198 3.72 -13.77 -19.57
C THR A 198 2.84 -14.89 -19.04
N ASN A 199 2.24 -14.72 -17.86
CA ASN A 199 1.34 -15.70 -17.25
C ASN A 199 -0.11 -15.63 -17.79
N SER A 200 -0.47 -14.57 -18.50
CA SER A 200 -1.80 -14.39 -19.12
C SER A 200 -1.92 -14.96 -20.53
N TRP A 201 -0.85 -15.56 -21.11
CA TRP A 201 -0.92 -16.20 -22.42
C TRP A 201 -1.78 -17.46 -22.34
N PRO A 202 -2.96 -17.52 -23.00
CA PRO A 202 -3.74 -18.74 -23.04
C PRO A 202 -2.95 -19.76 -23.86
N ASN A 203 -2.77 -20.94 -23.28
CA ASN A 203 -2.21 -22.12 -23.97
C ASN A 203 -3.20 -22.63 -25.03
N THR A 204 -3.40 -21.85 -26.10
CA THR A 204 -4.35 -22.08 -27.19
C THR A 204 -3.84 -23.11 -28.19
N SER A 205 -2.63 -23.69 -27.99
CA SER A 205 -2.03 -24.62 -28.93
C SER A 205 -2.25 -26.10 -28.61
N ARG A 206 -3.06 -26.44 -27.59
CA ARG A 206 -3.28 -27.87 -27.23
C ARG A 206 -4.70 -28.40 -27.51
N ASN A 207 -5.64 -27.57 -27.98
CA ASN A 207 -7.02 -27.98 -28.27
C ASN A 207 -7.42 -27.86 -29.74
N ALA A 208 -6.46 -27.77 -30.68
CA ALA A 208 -6.75 -27.75 -32.11
C ALA A 208 -6.82 -29.13 -32.74
N GLU A 209 -6.64 -30.21 -31.96
CA GLU A 209 -6.53 -31.59 -32.52
C GLU A 209 -7.66 -32.55 -32.11
N LEU A 210 -8.74 -32.02 -31.55
CA LEU A 210 -9.95 -32.80 -31.23
C LEU A 210 -11.22 -32.06 -31.68
N ALA A 211 -11.31 -31.82 -33.01
CA ALA A 211 -12.59 -31.53 -33.62
C ALA A 211 -13.24 -32.85 -34.04
N PRO A 212 -14.38 -33.25 -33.48
CA PRO A 212 -15.12 -34.38 -34.02
C PRO A 212 -15.77 -33.98 -35.34
N SER A 213 -15.58 -34.88 -36.32
CA SER A 213 -16.18 -34.85 -37.64
C SER A 213 -17.72 -34.67 -37.63
N THR A 214 -18.17 -33.74 -38.45
CA THR A 214 -19.49 -33.60 -39.13
C THR A 214 -20.74 -34.15 -38.45
N PRO A 215 -21.76 -33.34 -38.16
CA PRO A 215 -23.12 -33.83 -37.93
C PRO A 215 -23.82 -34.12 -39.22
N GLN A 216 -24.33 -35.38 -39.34
CA GLN A 216 -25.25 -35.79 -40.39
C GLN A 216 -26.56 -34.98 -40.30
N SER A 217 -27.02 -34.56 -41.49
CA SER A 217 -28.28 -33.90 -41.70
C SER A 217 -29.47 -34.81 -41.36
N PHE A 218 -30.28 -34.46 -40.38
CA PHE A 218 -31.64 -34.99 -40.24
C PHE A 218 -32.63 -33.97 -40.79
N ALA A 219 -33.24 -34.34 -41.92
CA ALA A 219 -34.42 -33.62 -42.45
C ALA A 219 -35.65 -34.02 -41.66
N PRO A 220 -36.54 -33.11 -41.26
CA PRO A 220 -37.81 -33.45 -40.69
C PRO A 220 -38.83 -33.69 -41.80
N SER A 221 -39.41 -34.91 -41.80
CA SER A 221 -40.57 -35.30 -42.58
C SER A 221 -41.84 -34.73 -41.91
N TYR A 222 -42.46 -33.76 -42.57
CA TYR A 222 -43.85 -33.37 -42.25
C TYR A 222 -44.78 -34.25 -43.04
N ALA A 223 -45.57 -35.11 -42.38
CA ALA A 223 -46.78 -35.72 -42.93
C ALA A 223 -48.02 -35.15 -42.27
N LEU A 224 -48.86 -34.58 -43.11
CA LEU A 224 -50.22 -34.09 -42.82
C LEU A 224 -51.14 -35.26 -42.43
N LYS A 225 -51.87 -35.12 -41.35
CA LYS A 225 -53.32 -35.34 -41.29
C LYS A 225 -53.87 -34.66 -40.03
#